data_3b25c81538faf6c18889103e372a796e
#
_entry.id   3b25c81538faf6c18889103e372a796e
#
_cell.length_a   1.000
_cell.length_b   1.000
_cell.length_c   1.000
_cell.angle_alpha   90.00
_cell.angle_beta   90.00
_cell.angle_gamma   90.00
#
_symmetry.space_group_name_H-M   'P 1'
#
loop_
_entity.id
_entity.type
_entity.pdbx_description
1 polymer ?
#
loop_
_entity_poly.entity_id
_entity_poly.type
_entity_poly.pdbx_seq_one_letter_code
_entity_poly.pdbx_strand_id
1 'polypeptide(L)'
;MTSSPEESAADARKALHSNAREVWFSAIEGRIGAGAISTAGARFLAPARTSPNARDELIERARQALDGAPRRTMEWRSAERVPRPFLHALAGLLGQPGSAETRYAYNGRLYRLRVERAPDPKAASTFRDARLIPPTAAVSRISGTLCRVEGGKPIEFRLWIEEGAPRPLPLRIEYQPKSFLRLTFEAVE
;
A
#
# COMPACT_ATOMS: atom_id res chain seq x y z
N MET A 1 2.42 7.22 -0.89
CA MET A 1 1.24 6.96 -1.75
C MET A 1 0.72 8.29 -2.22
N THR A 2 0.44 8.43 -3.49
CA THR A 2 -0.05 9.68 -4.08
C THR A 2 -1.52 9.90 -3.77
N SER A 3 -1.97 11.14 -3.78
CA SER A 3 -3.33 11.54 -3.43
C SER A 3 -4.39 11.06 -4.42
N SER A 4 -3.99 10.72 -5.66
CA SER A 4 -4.88 10.08 -6.65
C SER A 4 -4.15 8.99 -7.45
N PRO A 5 -4.86 7.96 -7.94
CA PRO A 5 -4.27 6.95 -8.83
C PRO A 5 -3.75 7.55 -10.15
N GLU A 6 -4.30 8.67 -10.58
CA GLU A 6 -3.90 9.37 -11.81
C GLU A 6 -2.56 10.08 -11.67
N GLU A 7 -2.36 10.76 -10.54
CA GLU A 7 -1.08 11.37 -10.19
C GLU A 7 0.00 10.31 -10.01
N SER A 8 -0.32 9.17 -9.38
CA SER A 8 0.60 8.04 -9.22
C SER A 8 1.13 7.52 -10.54
N ALA A 9 0.27 7.38 -11.55
CA ALA A 9 0.66 6.86 -12.86
C ALA A 9 1.55 7.86 -13.63
N ALA A 10 1.26 9.15 -13.52
CA ALA A 10 2.06 10.21 -14.14
C ALA A 10 3.44 10.31 -13.50
N ASP A 11 3.51 10.22 -12.17
CA ASP A 11 4.77 10.31 -11.42
C ASP A 11 5.62 9.07 -11.59
N ALA A 12 5.03 7.88 -11.65
CA ALA A 12 5.74 6.65 -11.97
C ALA A 12 6.36 6.67 -13.37
N ARG A 13 5.65 7.22 -14.36
CA ARG A 13 6.21 7.42 -15.71
C ARG A 13 7.38 8.39 -15.71
N LYS A 14 7.29 9.51 -14.99
CA LYS A 14 8.41 10.45 -14.84
C LYS A 14 9.61 9.79 -14.16
N ALA A 15 9.40 9.00 -13.11
CA ALA A 15 10.46 8.30 -12.41
C ALA A 15 11.14 7.25 -13.31
N LEU A 16 10.38 6.53 -14.13
CA LEU A 16 10.90 5.51 -15.05
C LEU A 16 11.68 6.12 -16.23
N HIS A 17 11.41 7.36 -16.62
CA HIS A 17 12.06 8.02 -17.76
C HIS A 17 13.15 9.01 -17.36
N SER A 18 13.30 9.30 -16.07
CA SER A 18 14.33 10.21 -15.62
C SER A 18 15.56 9.43 -15.16
N ASN A 19 16.71 9.70 -15.77
CA ASN A 19 18.03 9.47 -15.18
C ASN A 19 18.23 10.36 -13.92
N ALA A 20 17.16 10.77 -13.28
CA ALA A 20 17.17 11.72 -12.20
C ALA A 20 17.83 11.12 -10.97
N ARG A 21 18.73 11.86 -10.39
CA ARG A 21 19.33 11.55 -9.08
C ARG A 21 18.29 11.65 -7.93
N GLU A 22 17.11 12.14 -8.22
CA GLU A 22 16.01 12.33 -7.26
C GLU A 22 14.73 11.66 -7.75
N VAL A 23 13.95 11.11 -6.82
CA VAL A 23 12.64 10.51 -7.05
C VAL A 23 11.60 11.15 -6.15
N TRP A 24 10.34 11.10 -6.60
CA TRP A 24 9.21 11.56 -5.83
C TRP A 24 8.82 10.55 -4.76
N PHE A 25 8.75 11.03 -3.52
CA PHE A 25 8.20 10.29 -2.39
C PHE A 25 6.86 10.89 -1.97
N SER A 26 6.04 10.06 -1.34
CA SER A 26 4.79 10.49 -0.72
C SER A 26 4.82 10.20 0.76
N ALA A 27 4.49 11.19 1.57
CA ALA A 27 4.32 11.05 3.00
C ALA A 27 2.84 11.18 3.35
N ILE A 28 2.36 10.37 4.28
CA ILE A 28 0.99 10.43 4.79
C ILE A 28 1.05 10.35 6.30
N GLU A 29 0.39 11.29 6.97
CA GLU A 29 0.19 11.30 8.40
C GLU A 29 -1.30 11.13 8.71
N GLY A 30 -1.62 10.24 9.64
CA GLY A 30 -2.96 10.09 10.22
C GLY A 30 -2.92 10.35 11.72
N ARG A 31 -3.76 11.25 12.21
CA ARG A 31 -3.96 11.48 13.65
C ARG A 31 -5.36 11.05 14.01
N ILE A 32 -5.46 10.22 15.04
CA ILE A 32 -6.72 9.72 15.56
C ILE A 32 -6.95 10.39 16.91
N GLY A 33 -8.02 11.18 17.00
CA GLY A 33 -8.47 11.81 18.23
C GLY A 33 -9.83 11.31 18.66
N ALA A 34 -10.34 11.83 19.77
CA ALA A 34 -11.69 11.51 20.25
C ALA A 34 -12.72 12.01 19.22
N GLY A 35 -13.34 11.08 18.50
CA GLY A 35 -14.41 11.38 17.54
C GLY A 35 -13.98 11.94 16.18
N ALA A 36 -12.68 11.99 15.88
CA ALA A 36 -12.22 12.47 14.59
C ALA A 36 -10.93 11.79 14.12
N ILE A 37 -10.80 11.66 12.80
CA ILE A 37 -9.58 11.22 12.13
C ILE A 37 -9.12 12.38 11.25
N SER A 38 -7.91 12.87 11.49
CA SER A 38 -7.27 13.89 10.67
C SER A 38 -6.17 13.27 9.83
N THR A 39 -6.16 13.55 8.52
CA THR A 39 -5.15 13.04 7.59
C THR A 39 -4.48 14.20 6.85
N ALA A 40 -3.17 14.11 6.68
CA ALA A 40 -2.39 14.98 5.80
C ALA A 40 -1.59 14.11 4.82
N GLY A 41 -1.39 14.61 3.62
CA GLY A 41 -0.55 13.96 2.62
C GLY A 41 0.29 14.99 1.88
N ALA A 42 1.56 14.70 1.68
CA ALA A 42 2.49 15.55 0.96
C ALA A 42 3.35 14.73 0.01
N ARG A 43 3.85 15.39 -1.04
CA ARG A 43 4.87 14.84 -1.95
C ARG A 43 6.12 15.67 -1.87
N PHE A 44 7.26 15.03 -1.96
CA PHE A 44 8.54 15.69 -1.93
C PHE A 44 9.58 14.91 -2.75
N LEU A 45 10.61 15.60 -3.20
CA LEU A 45 11.75 15.01 -3.90
C LEU A 45 12.82 14.60 -2.90
N ALA A 46 13.40 13.44 -3.11
CA ALA A 46 14.57 12.99 -2.36
C ALA A 46 15.49 12.15 -3.25
N PRO A 47 16.79 11.99 -2.89
CA PRO A 47 17.73 11.19 -3.64
C PRO A 47 17.24 9.75 -3.84
N ALA A 48 17.43 9.22 -5.05
CA ALA A 48 17.04 7.85 -5.39
C ALA A 48 17.92 6.79 -4.72
N ARG A 49 19.15 7.15 -4.36
CA ARG A 49 20.11 6.25 -3.69
C ARG A 49 20.12 6.50 -2.20
N THR A 50 19.93 5.45 -1.44
CA THR A 50 19.96 5.48 0.01
C THR A 50 21.39 5.23 0.53
N SER A 51 21.97 6.22 1.20
CA SER A 51 23.10 6.00 2.13
C SER A 51 22.57 5.44 3.47
N PRO A 52 23.39 4.91 4.35
CA PRO A 52 22.97 4.46 5.68
C PRO A 52 22.15 5.51 6.47
N ASN A 53 22.45 6.79 6.27
CA ASN A 53 21.76 7.91 6.93
C ASN A 53 20.55 8.42 6.14
N ALA A 54 20.34 7.94 4.91
CA ALA A 54 19.29 8.44 4.03
C ALA A 54 17.87 8.18 4.55
N ARG A 55 17.69 7.17 5.41
CA ARG A 55 16.39 6.90 6.03
C ARG A 55 15.97 8.06 6.95
N ASP A 56 16.87 8.55 7.77
CA ASP A 56 16.56 9.62 8.73
C ASP A 56 16.36 10.95 7.99
N GLU A 57 17.19 11.24 6.98
CA GLU A 57 16.99 12.39 6.10
C GLU A 57 15.64 12.30 5.35
N LEU A 58 15.25 11.12 4.88
CA LEU A 58 13.98 10.91 4.21
C LEU A 58 12.78 11.15 5.16
N ILE A 59 12.90 10.68 6.42
CA ILE A 59 11.89 10.90 7.45
C ILE A 59 11.78 12.39 7.78
N GLU A 60 12.88 13.09 7.91
CA GLU A 60 12.90 14.52 8.22
C GLU A 60 12.27 15.35 7.07
N ARG A 61 12.64 15.08 5.82
CA ARG A 61 12.00 15.70 4.64
C ARG A 61 10.50 15.39 4.58
N ALA A 62 10.11 14.17 4.93
CA ALA A 62 8.69 13.78 5.02
C ALA A 62 7.94 14.60 6.07
N ARG A 63 8.54 14.83 7.26
CA ARG A 63 7.96 15.67 8.31
C ARG A 63 7.80 17.10 7.85
N GLN A 64 8.85 17.71 7.30
CA GLN A 64 8.81 19.07 6.77
C GLN A 64 7.74 19.25 5.70
N ALA A 65 7.63 18.29 4.78
CA ALA A 65 6.59 18.32 3.75
C ALA A 65 5.17 18.20 4.33
N LEU A 66 4.99 17.44 5.43
CA LEU A 66 3.70 17.26 6.09
C LEU A 66 3.30 18.45 6.95
N ASP A 67 4.25 19.20 7.51
CA ASP A 67 3.96 20.37 8.36
C ASP A 67 3.23 21.47 7.59
N GLY A 68 3.54 21.66 6.31
CA GLY A 68 2.86 22.59 5.43
C GLY A 68 1.64 22.02 4.69
N ALA A 69 1.34 20.74 4.85
CA ALA A 69 0.32 20.06 4.06
C ALA A 69 -1.10 20.33 4.59
N PRO A 70 -2.10 20.54 3.70
CA PRO A 70 -3.48 20.71 4.12
C PRO A 70 -3.98 19.44 4.81
N ARG A 71 -4.61 19.63 5.99
CA ARG A 71 -5.21 18.55 6.75
C ARG A 71 -6.68 18.39 6.39
N ARG A 72 -7.12 17.16 6.24
CA ARG A 72 -8.52 16.79 6.07
C ARG A 72 -8.98 16.03 7.30
N THR A 73 -10.06 16.51 7.91
CA THR A 73 -10.65 15.88 9.10
C THR A 73 -11.94 15.19 8.71
N MET A 74 -12.13 13.99 9.21
CA MET A 74 -13.34 13.20 9.11
C MET A 74 -13.86 12.95 10.52
N GLU A 75 -15.11 13.32 10.78
CA GLU A 75 -15.77 12.96 12.04
C GLU A 75 -16.02 11.45 12.08
N TRP A 76 -15.76 10.87 13.25
CA TRP A 76 -16.00 9.46 13.51
C TRP A 76 -16.94 9.34 14.71
N ARG A 77 -18.18 9.00 14.44
CA ARG A 77 -19.25 8.97 15.49
C ARG A 77 -19.61 7.55 15.93
N SER A 78 -18.86 6.56 15.57
CA SER A 78 -19.27 5.19 15.79
C SER A 78 -18.65 4.57 17.04
N ALA A 79 -19.42 3.72 17.72
CA ALA A 79 -18.93 2.71 18.66
C ALA A 79 -18.07 1.63 17.95
N GLU A 80 -18.03 1.65 16.61
CA GLU A 80 -17.16 0.78 15.82
C GLU A 80 -15.69 1.13 16.06
N ARG A 81 -14.84 0.13 15.92
CA ARG A 81 -13.39 0.32 16.03
C ARG A 81 -12.92 1.42 15.08
N VAL A 82 -12.09 2.33 15.60
CA VAL A 82 -11.47 3.38 14.81
C VAL A 82 -10.76 2.74 13.60
N PRO A 83 -11.05 3.20 12.37
CA PRO A 83 -10.45 2.63 11.19
C PRO A 83 -8.93 2.83 11.22
N ARG A 84 -8.22 1.75 10.98
CA ARG A 84 -6.76 1.76 10.93
C ARG A 84 -6.27 2.42 9.64
N PRO A 85 -5.04 2.94 9.59
CA PRO A 85 -4.38 3.29 8.33
C PRO A 85 -4.30 2.08 7.39
N PHE A 86 -4.30 2.32 6.08
CA PHE A 86 -4.37 1.27 5.06
C PHE A 86 -3.40 0.10 5.28
N LEU A 87 -2.11 0.39 5.52
CA LEU A 87 -1.11 -0.66 5.71
C LEU A 87 -1.38 -1.52 6.95
N HIS A 88 -1.86 -0.94 8.05
CA HIS A 88 -2.24 -1.69 9.24
C HIS A 88 -3.50 -2.53 9.02
N ALA A 89 -4.47 -1.98 8.28
CA ALA A 89 -5.67 -2.69 7.91
C ALA A 89 -5.32 -3.90 7.02
N LEU A 90 -4.49 -3.70 6.01
CA LEU A 90 -4.01 -4.77 5.13
C LEU A 90 -3.23 -5.83 5.92
N ALA A 91 -2.23 -5.43 6.70
CA ALA A 91 -1.44 -6.37 7.51
C ALA A 91 -2.30 -7.23 8.46
N GLY A 92 -3.34 -6.63 9.06
CA GLY A 92 -4.29 -7.36 9.88
C GLY A 92 -5.12 -8.39 9.12
N LEU A 93 -5.40 -8.16 7.84
CA LEU A 93 -6.12 -9.11 6.99
C LEU A 93 -5.20 -10.20 6.41
N LEU A 94 -3.93 -9.88 6.17
CA LEU A 94 -2.97 -10.86 5.63
C LEU A 94 -2.73 -12.06 6.56
N GLY A 95 -2.95 -11.90 7.86
CA GLY A 95 -2.86 -12.98 8.85
C GLY A 95 -4.11 -13.84 8.97
N GLN A 96 -5.23 -13.49 8.30
CA GLN A 96 -6.48 -14.22 8.42
C GLN A 96 -6.63 -15.24 7.30
N PRO A 97 -7.16 -16.45 7.59
CA PRO A 97 -7.48 -17.43 6.57
C PRO A 97 -8.75 -17.06 5.81
N GLY A 98 -8.83 -17.46 4.54
CA GLY A 98 -10.02 -17.33 3.73
C GLY A 98 -10.35 -15.89 3.31
N SER A 99 -11.61 -15.50 3.46
CA SER A 99 -12.10 -14.16 3.11
C SER A 99 -12.24 -13.30 4.35
N ALA A 100 -11.74 -12.05 4.26
CA ALA A 100 -11.82 -11.10 5.35
C ALA A 100 -12.06 -9.68 4.84
N GLU A 101 -12.71 -8.87 5.66
CA GLU A 101 -13.05 -7.48 5.34
C GLU A 101 -12.74 -6.55 6.52
N THR A 102 -12.30 -5.36 6.22
CA THR A 102 -12.13 -4.29 7.20
C THR A 102 -12.36 -2.92 6.56
N ARG A 103 -12.43 -1.88 7.41
CA ARG A 103 -12.49 -0.49 6.95
C ARG A 103 -11.18 0.22 7.28
N TYR A 104 -10.80 1.16 6.44
CA TYR A 104 -9.66 2.04 6.69
C TYR A 104 -9.96 3.46 6.25
N ALA A 105 -9.30 4.43 6.90
CA ALA A 105 -9.39 5.84 6.56
C ALA A 105 -8.21 6.26 5.69
N TYR A 106 -8.50 6.99 4.63
CA TYR A 106 -7.50 7.57 3.74
C TYR A 106 -7.99 8.90 3.16
N ASN A 107 -7.17 9.93 3.27
CA ASN A 107 -7.44 11.26 2.71
C ASN A 107 -8.82 11.81 3.10
N GLY A 108 -9.20 11.70 4.39
CA GLY A 108 -10.48 12.17 4.92
C GLY A 108 -11.71 11.39 4.41
N ARG A 109 -11.51 10.17 3.91
CA ARG A 109 -12.59 9.30 3.42
C ARG A 109 -12.45 7.90 3.99
N LEU A 110 -13.59 7.23 4.10
CA LEU A 110 -13.67 5.85 4.55
C LEU A 110 -13.72 4.89 3.36
N TYR A 111 -12.92 3.85 3.45
CA TYR A 111 -12.82 2.79 2.45
C TYR A 111 -13.08 1.44 3.10
N ARG A 112 -13.63 0.55 2.29
CA ARG A 112 -13.75 -0.87 2.58
C ARG A 112 -12.62 -1.61 1.85
N LEU A 113 -11.91 -2.46 2.59
CA LEU A 113 -10.89 -3.36 2.08
C LEU A 113 -11.37 -4.79 2.30
N ARG A 114 -11.61 -5.51 1.23
CA ARG A 114 -11.93 -6.93 1.24
C ARG A 114 -10.78 -7.70 0.61
N VAL A 115 -10.42 -8.82 1.21
CA VAL A 115 -9.41 -9.73 0.69
C VAL A 115 -9.94 -11.15 0.69
N GLU A 116 -9.45 -11.94 -0.26
CA GLU A 116 -9.70 -13.37 -0.37
C GLU A 116 -8.36 -14.07 -0.61
N ARG A 117 -8.05 -15.05 0.22
CA ARG A 117 -6.81 -15.82 0.15
C ARG A 117 -7.08 -17.20 -0.46
N ALA A 118 -6.24 -17.59 -1.42
CA ALA A 118 -6.25 -18.92 -2.02
C ALA A 118 -4.80 -19.39 -2.26
N PRO A 119 -4.51 -20.69 -2.09
CA PRO A 119 -3.22 -21.28 -2.48
C PRO A 119 -2.96 -21.07 -3.98
N ASP A 120 -1.70 -20.81 -4.33
CA ASP A 120 -1.29 -20.66 -5.74
C ASP A 120 -0.03 -21.50 -6.03
N PRO A 121 -0.19 -22.80 -6.28
CA PRO A 121 0.93 -23.70 -6.52
C PRO A 121 1.72 -23.37 -7.80
N LYS A 122 1.05 -22.75 -8.80
CA LYS A 122 1.70 -22.32 -10.03
C LYS A 122 2.66 -21.15 -9.77
N ALA A 123 2.21 -20.16 -9.00
CA ALA A 123 3.07 -19.06 -8.59
C ALA A 123 4.22 -19.56 -7.70
N ALA A 124 3.95 -20.51 -6.80
CA ALA A 124 5.00 -21.12 -5.97
C ALA A 124 6.11 -21.75 -6.81
N SER A 125 5.78 -22.48 -7.89
CA SER A 125 6.78 -23.01 -8.81
C SER A 125 7.61 -21.88 -9.44
N THR A 126 6.96 -20.87 -9.98
CA THR A 126 7.63 -19.72 -10.61
C THR A 126 8.60 -19.02 -9.66
N PHE A 127 8.19 -18.77 -8.40
CA PHE A 127 9.04 -18.11 -7.41
C PHE A 127 10.20 -18.99 -6.91
N ARG A 128 10.02 -20.33 -6.87
CA ARG A 128 11.11 -21.27 -6.59
C ARG A 128 12.14 -21.30 -7.70
N ASP A 129 11.69 -21.35 -8.95
CA ASP A 129 12.58 -21.32 -10.12
C ASP A 129 13.40 -20.02 -10.17
N ALA A 130 12.79 -18.90 -9.74
CA ALA A 130 13.45 -17.61 -9.57
C ALA A 130 14.27 -17.47 -8.26
N ARG A 131 14.34 -18.51 -7.42
CA ARG A 131 15.05 -18.54 -6.13
C ARG A 131 14.56 -17.52 -5.09
N LEU A 132 13.38 -16.99 -5.25
CA LEU A 132 12.78 -16.01 -4.33
C LEU A 132 12.20 -16.62 -3.06
N ILE A 133 11.97 -17.94 -3.07
CA ILE A 133 11.47 -18.70 -1.92
C ILE A 133 12.18 -20.06 -1.80
N PRO A 134 12.21 -20.67 -0.59
CA PRO A 134 12.72 -22.02 -0.39
C PRO A 134 11.96 -23.07 -1.23
N PRO A 135 12.61 -24.22 -1.57
CA PRO A 135 11.99 -25.28 -2.38
C PRO A 135 10.69 -25.84 -1.79
N THR A 136 10.57 -25.85 -0.46
CA THR A 136 9.40 -26.39 0.27
C THR A 136 8.33 -25.35 0.58
N ALA A 137 8.60 -24.06 0.29
CA ALA A 137 7.66 -22.99 0.63
C ALA A 137 6.41 -23.05 -0.25
N ALA A 138 5.27 -22.82 0.39
CA ALA A 138 3.99 -22.62 -0.28
C ALA A 138 3.71 -21.13 -0.47
N VAL A 139 2.90 -20.80 -1.46
CA VAL A 139 2.50 -19.42 -1.80
C VAL A 139 1.00 -19.29 -1.81
N SER A 140 0.52 -18.25 -1.16
CA SER A 140 -0.87 -17.81 -1.27
C SER A 140 -0.99 -16.59 -2.18
N ARG A 141 -2.00 -16.61 -3.02
CA ARG A 141 -2.49 -15.43 -3.72
C ARG A 141 -3.59 -14.78 -2.89
N ILE A 142 -3.49 -13.49 -2.69
CA ILE A 142 -4.49 -12.66 -2.02
C ILE A 142 -5.09 -11.74 -3.06
N SER A 143 -6.35 -11.93 -3.39
CA SER A 143 -7.13 -11.04 -4.24
C SER A 143 -7.84 -10.01 -3.37
N GLY A 144 -7.63 -8.73 -3.63
CA GLY A 144 -8.18 -7.65 -2.83
C GLY A 144 -8.99 -6.65 -3.63
N THR A 145 -9.98 -6.09 -2.98
CA THR A 145 -10.84 -5.03 -3.53
C THR A 145 -10.88 -3.85 -2.57
N LEU A 146 -10.62 -2.68 -3.10
CA LEU A 146 -10.73 -1.39 -2.41
C LEU A 146 -11.94 -0.64 -2.95
N CYS A 147 -12.84 -0.22 -2.08
CA CYS A 147 -14.03 0.52 -2.45
C CYS A 147 -14.30 1.64 -1.44
N ARG A 148 -14.75 2.81 -1.88
CA ARG A 148 -15.25 3.84 -0.96
C ARG A 148 -16.54 3.35 -0.31
N VAL A 149 -16.71 3.60 0.98
CA VAL A 149 -17.95 3.22 1.68
C VAL A 149 -19.16 3.97 1.12
N GLU A 150 -18.98 5.21 0.73
CA GLU A 150 -20.00 6.07 0.11
C GLU A 150 -20.32 5.68 -1.35
N GLY A 151 -19.66 4.66 -1.88
CA GLY A 151 -19.80 4.22 -3.27
C GLY A 151 -18.64 4.65 -4.16
N GLY A 152 -18.61 4.05 -5.36
CA GLY A 152 -17.58 4.31 -6.35
C GLY A 152 -17.09 3.02 -7.03
N LYS A 153 -16.29 3.18 -8.07
CA LYS A 153 -15.72 2.05 -8.78
C LYS A 153 -14.69 1.35 -7.89
N PRO A 154 -14.78 0.03 -7.70
CA PRO A 154 -13.80 -0.73 -6.95
C PRO A 154 -12.45 -0.74 -7.66
N ILE A 155 -11.41 -0.78 -6.88
CA ILE A 155 -10.03 -0.94 -7.35
C ILE A 155 -9.58 -2.33 -6.93
N GLU A 156 -9.08 -3.10 -7.86
CA GLU A 156 -8.61 -4.46 -7.63
C GLU A 156 -7.09 -4.50 -7.49
N PHE A 157 -6.62 -5.39 -6.62
CA PHE A 157 -5.21 -5.72 -6.49
C PHE A 157 -5.02 -7.20 -6.18
N ARG A 158 -3.82 -7.71 -6.44
CA ARG A 158 -3.40 -9.06 -6.05
C ARG A 158 -2.03 -8.99 -5.38
N LEU A 159 -1.86 -9.82 -4.38
CA LEU A 159 -0.58 -10.02 -3.69
C LEU A 159 -0.25 -11.50 -3.69
N TRP A 160 1.03 -11.83 -3.82
CA TRP A 160 1.52 -13.19 -3.57
C TRP A 160 2.47 -13.12 -2.40
N ILE A 161 2.24 -13.97 -1.43
CA ILE A 161 3.04 -14.06 -0.20
C ILE A 161 3.47 -15.49 0.06
N GLU A 162 4.64 -15.65 0.65
CA GLU A 162 5.09 -16.92 1.19
C GLU A 162 4.26 -17.29 2.43
N GLU A 163 3.77 -18.53 2.49
CA GLU A 163 3.05 -19.02 3.66
C GLU A 163 4.01 -19.38 4.79
N GLY A 164 3.61 -19.04 6.01
CA GLY A 164 4.40 -19.36 7.21
C GLY A 164 5.62 -18.46 7.43
N ALA A 165 5.91 -17.53 6.53
CA ALA A 165 6.99 -16.56 6.76
C ALA A 165 6.68 -15.68 7.98
N PRO A 166 7.65 -15.49 8.91
CA PRO A 166 7.43 -14.68 10.13
C PRO A 166 7.13 -13.22 9.81
N ARG A 167 7.53 -12.73 8.65
CA ARG A 167 7.20 -11.42 8.10
C ARG A 167 6.85 -11.58 6.63
N PRO A 168 5.56 -11.82 6.32
CA PRO A 168 5.15 -12.03 4.93
C PRO A 168 5.32 -10.74 4.14
N LEU A 169 6.40 -10.66 3.38
CA LEU A 169 6.59 -9.62 2.37
C LEU A 169 5.95 -10.09 1.06
N PRO A 170 5.32 -9.19 0.30
CA PRO A 170 4.82 -9.53 -1.01
C PRO A 170 5.95 -9.92 -1.97
N LEU A 171 5.87 -11.11 -2.55
CA LEU A 171 6.73 -11.57 -3.63
C LEU A 171 6.38 -10.91 -4.95
N ARG A 172 5.09 -10.65 -5.15
CA ARG A 172 4.55 -9.93 -6.29
C ARG A 172 3.33 -9.13 -5.86
N ILE A 173 3.17 -7.94 -6.42
CA ILE A 173 1.99 -7.09 -6.27
C ILE A 173 1.49 -6.76 -7.66
N GLU A 174 0.24 -7.04 -7.95
CA GLU A 174 -0.48 -6.52 -9.11
C GLU A 174 -1.54 -5.53 -8.65
N TYR A 175 -1.56 -4.37 -9.25
CA TYR A 175 -2.50 -3.31 -8.93
C TYR A 175 -3.11 -2.76 -10.21
N GLN A 176 -4.42 -2.71 -10.28
CA GLN A 176 -5.15 -2.22 -11.44
C GLN A 176 -5.97 -0.98 -11.09
N PRO A 177 -5.34 0.22 -11.10
CA PRO A 177 -6.03 1.47 -10.77
C PRO A 177 -7.07 1.88 -11.81
N LYS A 178 -6.90 1.42 -13.07
CA LYS A 178 -7.81 1.65 -14.20
C LYS A 178 -7.90 0.39 -15.05
N SER A 179 -9.00 0.23 -15.79
CA SER A 179 -9.22 -0.95 -16.62
C SER A 179 -8.13 -1.21 -17.66
N PHE A 180 -7.45 -0.18 -18.11
CA PHE A 180 -6.37 -0.24 -19.11
C PHE A 180 -4.96 -0.20 -18.53
N LEU A 181 -4.80 -0.03 -17.22
CA LEU A 181 -3.50 0.09 -16.56
C LEU A 181 -3.36 -0.96 -15.46
N ARG A 182 -2.44 -1.90 -15.67
CA ARG A 182 -1.99 -2.85 -14.66
C ARG A 182 -0.54 -2.54 -14.31
N LEU A 183 -0.24 -2.41 -13.04
CA LEU A 183 1.10 -2.26 -12.49
C LEU A 183 1.48 -3.57 -11.80
N THR A 184 2.66 -4.09 -12.11
CA THR A 184 3.23 -5.27 -11.48
C THR A 184 4.55 -4.90 -10.81
N PHE A 185 4.69 -5.25 -9.54
CA PHE A 185 5.91 -5.12 -8.78
C PHE A 185 6.33 -6.51 -8.34
N GLU A 186 7.59 -6.86 -8.54
CA GLU A 186 8.14 -8.15 -8.16
C GLU A 186 9.34 -7.95 -7.23
N ALA A 187 9.48 -8.87 -6.28
CA ALA A 187 10.69 -8.95 -5.49
C ALA A 187 11.86 -9.35 -6.42
N VAL A 188 13.02 -8.80 -6.15
CA VAL A 188 14.29 -9.17 -6.79
C VAL A 188 15.24 -9.65 -5.71
N GLU A 189 16.20 -10.53 -6.09
CA GLU A 189 17.28 -10.96 -5.20
C GLU A 189 18.14 -9.78 -4.74
#